data_5e8ffed18a57313149a19ac6212a471e
#
_entry.id   5e8ffed18a57313149a19ac6212a471e
#
_cell.length_a   1.000
_cell.length_b   1.000
_cell.length_c   1.000
_cell.angle_alpha   90.00
_cell.angle_beta   90.00
_cell.angle_gamma   90.00
#
_symmetry.space_group_name_H-M   'P 1'
#
loop_
_entity.id
_entity.type
_entity.pdbx_description
1 polymer ?
#
loop_
_entity_poly.entity_id
_entity_poly.type
_entity_poly.pdbx_seq_one_letter_code
_entity_poly.pdbx_strand_id
1 'polypeptide(L)'
;HLEHLDPSVLHERLPGISESAKIFAGVDVTKEPIPILPTVHYNMGGIPTNYHGEALAGDKKDPEKTLPGLFALGEAACVSVHGANRLGSNSLIDLVVFGRAAGLRCAELLKGSKAQPDFAKGASDEAVARWDKFRNAQGSTPTAVLRDKMQRAMPEDAARLPNNPRWP
;
A
#
# COMPACT_ATOMS: atom_id res chain seq x y z
N HIS A 1 -5.05 24.04 9.33
CA HIS A 1 -5.03 25.10 10.36
C HIS A 1 -4.64 24.51 11.70
N LEU A 2 -3.48 24.90 12.25
CA LEU A 2 -3.00 24.49 13.56
C LEU A 2 -2.67 25.68 14.47
N GLU A 3 -2.66 26.88 13.90
CA GLU A 3 -2.25 28.13 14.54
C GLU A 3 -3.14 28.53 15.75
N HIS A 4 -4.28 27.87 15.90
CA HIS A 4 -5.17 28.06 17.07
C HIS A 4 -4.75 27.25 18.30
N LEU A 5 -3.80 26.32 18.13
CA LEU A 5 -3.26 25.51 19.21
C LEU A 5 -2.07 26.21 19.89
N ASP A 6 -1.87 25.90 21.16
CA ASP A 6 -0.69 26.38 21.87
C ASP A 6 0.59 25.86 21.20
N PRO A 7 1.59 26.74 20.96
CA PRO A 7 2.86 26.32 20.35
C PRO A 7 3.56 25.17 21.07
N SER A 8 3.44 25.08 22.41
CA SER A 8 4.01 23.98 23.17
C SER A 8 3.38 22.63 22.81
N VAL A 9 2.09 22.60 22.55
CA VAL A 9 1.36 21.39 22.09
C VAL A 9 1.85 20.95 20.72
N LEU A 10 2.06 21.90 19.80
CA LEU A 10 2.57 21.60 18.46
C LEU A 10 3.98 21.05 18.53
N HIS A 11 4.86 21.62 19.37
CA HIS A 11 6.22 21.13 19.53
C HIS A 11 6.28 19.74 20.18
N GLU A 12 5.41 19.47 21.15
CA GLU A 12 5.39 18.18 21.85
C GLU A 12 4.72 17.07 21.03
N ARG A 13 3.57 17.38 20.41
CA ARG A 13 2.71 16.37 19.77
C ARG A 13 2.94 16.21 18.28
N LEU A 14 3.37 17.26 17.60
CA LEU A 14 3.48 17.29 16.13
C LEU A 14 4.85 17.86 15.66
N PRO A 15 5.99 17.44 16.26
CA PRO A 15 7.29 17.99 15.90
C PRO A 15 7.63 17.74 14.42
N GLY A 16 7.39 16.53 13.91
CA GLY A 16 7.71 16.16 12.54
C GLY A 16 6.88 16.92 11.49
N ILE A 17 5.60 17.18 11.77
CA ILE A 17 4.74 17.99 10.89
C ILE A 17 5.21 19.44 10.88
N SER A 18 5.54 19.99 12.03
CA SER A 18 6.02 21.37 12.19
C SER A 18 7.35 21.58 11.44
N GLU A 19 8.28 20.65 11.59
CA GLU A 19 9.57 20.68 10.90
C GLU A 19 9.42 20.52 9.39
N SER A 20 8.61 19.57 8.93
CA SER A 20 8.34 19.34 7.51
C SER A 20 7.70 20.55 6.85
N ALA A 21 6.71 21.17 7.48
CA ALA A 21 6.08 22.39 6.97
C ALA A 21 7.10 23.54 6.83
N LYS A 22 7.97 23.70 7.80
CA LYS A 22 9.02 24.74 7.78
C LYS A 22 10.05 24.48 6.68
N ILE A 23 10.52 23.24 6.54
CA ILE A 23 11.59 22.89 5.58
C ILE A 23 11.06 22.92 4.14
N PHE A 24 9.91 22.28 3.86
CA PHE A 24 9.44 22.07 2.51
C PHE A 24 8.46 23.14 2.00
N ALA A 25 7.71 23.78 2.89
CA ALA A 25 6.75 24.82 2.52
C ALA A 25 7.12 26.22 3.01
N GLY A 26 8.15 26.37 3.87
CA GLY A 26 8.53 27.63 4.47
C GLY A 26 7.51 28.15 5.51
N VAL A 27 6.60 27.31 5.98
CA VAL A 27 5.46 27.66 6.82
C VAL A 27 5.78 27.49 8.30
N ASP A 28 5.51 28.52 9.11
CA ASP A 28 5.48 28.45 10.56
C ASP A 28 4.06 28.06 11.01
N VAL A 29 3.88 26.80 11.39
CA VAL A 29 2.58 26.21 11.78
C VAL A 29 1.91 26.88 12.97
N THR A 30 2.66 27.68 13.74
CA THR A 30 2.12 28.46 14.86
C THR A 30 1.46 29.78 14.42
N LYS A 31 1.63 30.17 13.16
CA LYS A 31 1.19 31.47 12.62
C LYS A 31 0.31 31.36 11.38
N GLU A 32 0.50 30.30 10.60
CA GLU A 32 -0.17 30.18 9.32
C GLU A 32 -0.51 28.73 8.96
N PRO A 33 -1.52 28.50 8.10
CA PRO A 33 -1.96 27.17 7.73
C PRO A 33 -0.94 26.48 6.81
N ILE A 34 -0.83 25.15 6.95
CA ILE A 34 -0.03 24.33 6.05
C ILE A 34 -0.77 24.16 4.72
N PRO A 35 -0.14 24.39 3.56
CA PRO A 35 -0.74 24.06 2.28
C PRO A 35 -0.87 22.55 2.13
N ILE A 36 -2.08 22.08 1.82
CA ILE A 36 -2.38 20.65 1.66
C ILE A 36 -2.96 20.44 0.28
N LEU A 37 -2.44 19.43 -0.43
CA LEU A 37 -3.03 18.94 -1.67
C LEU A 37 -3.61 17.54 -1.40
N PRO A 38 -4.93 17.34 -1.56
CA PRO A 38 -5.53 16.02 -1.44
C PRO A 38 -4.96 15.08 -2.52
N THR A 39 -4.46 13.94 -2.10
CA THR A 39 -3.94 12.91 -2.99
C THR A 39 -4.48 11.53 -2.60
N VAL A 40 -4.36 10.56 -3.50
CA VAL A 40 -4.65 9.17 -3.19
C VAL A 40 -3.68 8.72 -2.09
N HIS A 41 -4.23 8.17 -1.02
CA HIS A 41 -3.47 7.76 0.16
C HIS A 41 -3.49 6.25 0.39
N TYR A 42 -4.61 5.58 0.14
CA TYR A 42 -4.82 4.17 0.43
C TYR A 42 -5.72 3.55 -0.66
N ASN A 43 -5.34 2.38 -1.14
CA ASN A 43 -6.15 1.63 -2.09
C ASN A 43 -6.98 0.58 -1.35
N MET A 44 -8.30 0.82 -1.26
CA MET A 44 -9.23 -0.20 -0.77
C MET A 44 -9.36 -1.32 -1.80
N GLY A 45 -9.50 -2.54 -1.32
CA GLY A 45 -9.46 -3.73 -2.14
C GLY A 45 -8.12 -4.47 -1.96
N GLY A 46 -7.72 -5.23 -2.97
CA GLY A 46 -6.50 -6.02 -2.92
C GLY A 46 -6.76 -7.51 -3.16
N ILE A 47 -5.86 -8.35 -2.73
CA ILE A 47 -5.99 -9.80 -2.83
C ILE A 47 -7.09 -10.27 -1.86
N PRO A 48 -8.18 -10.89 -2.33
CA PRO A 48 -9.22 -11.40 -1.46
C PRO A 48 -8.65 -12.43 -0.48
N THR A 49 -8.96 -12.28 0.80
CA THR A 49 -8.50 -13.19 1.85
C THR A 49 -9.61 -13.55 2.81
N ASN A 50 -9.45 -14.71 3.49
CA ASN A 50 -10.24 -15.01 4.67
C ASN A 50 -9.66 -14.29 5.91
N TYR A 51 -10.31 -14.47 7.05
CA TYR A 51 -9.88 -13.90 8.33
C TYR A 51 -8.43 -14.25 8.72
N HIS A 52 -7.93 -15.40 8.29
CA HIS A 52 -6.57 -15.86 8.58
C HIS A 52 -5.51 -15.30 7.61
N GLY A 53 -5.91 -14.46 6.68
CA GLY A 53 -5.02 -13.92 5.67
C GLY A 53 -4.70 -14.87 4.52
N GLU A 54 -5.31 -16.07 4.47
CA GLU A 54 -5.14 -17.01 3.37
C GLU A 54 -5.81 -16.45 2.11
N ALA A 55 -5.08 -16.36 1.00
CA ALA A 55 -5.60 -15.82 -0.25
C ALA A 55 -6.68 -16.73 -0.83
N LEU A 56 -7.80 -16.14 -1.25
CA LEU A 56 -8.92 -16.85 -1.84
C LEU A 56 -8.72 -16.99 -3.35
N ALA A 57 -8.91 -18.20 -3.85
CA ALA A 57 -9.00 -18.53 -5.28
C ALA A 57 -10.36 -19.10 -5.63
N GLY A 58 -11.38 -18.62 -4.91
CA GLY A 58 -12.73 -19.13 -4.99
C GLY A 58 -13.30 -19.17 -6.39
N ASP A 59 -14.10 -20.17 -6.64
CA ASP A 59 -14.93 -20.28 -7.84
C ASP A 59 -16.42 -20.20 -7.47
N LYS A 60 -17.31 -20.34 -8.44
CA LYS A 60 -18.77 -20.31 -8.20
C LYS A 60 -19.28 -21.42 -7.29
N LYS A 61 -18.52 -22.51 -7.12
CA LYS A 61 -18.91 -23.68 -6.31
C LYS A 61 -18.38 -23.56 -4.89
N ASP A 62 -17.20 -23.00 -4.73
CA ASP A 62 -16.51 -22.82 -3.46
C ASP A 62 -15.83 -21.43 -3.41
N PRO A 63 -16.58 -20.39 -3.03
CA PRO A 63 -16.04 -19.03 -2.95
C PRO A 63 -14.94 -18.86 -1.89
N GLU A 64 -14.95 -19.70 -0.87
CA GLU A 64 -14.00 -19.66 0.25
C GLU A 64 -12.75 -20.52 0.03
N LYS A 65 -12.60 -21.13 -1.14
CA LYS A 65 -11.44 -21.93 -1.48
C LYS A 65 -10.16 -21.10 -1.43
N THR A 66 -9.20 -21.54 -0.64
CA THR A 66 -7.91 -20.87 -0.49
C THR A 66 -6.87 -21.37 -1.48
N LEU A 67 -5.87 -20.52 -1.76
CA LEU A 67 -4.63 -20.89 -2.42
C LEU A 67 -3.62 -21.35 -1.35
N PRO A 68 -3.26 -22.64 -1.30
CA PRO A 68 -2.33 -23.14 -0.29
C PRO A 68 -0.99 -22.43 -0.33
N GLY A 69 -0.53 -21.93 0.82
CA GLY A 69 0.77 -21.28 0.97
C GLY A 69 0.83 -19.81 0.53
N LEU A 70 -0.26 -19.23 0.05
CA LEU A 70 -0.33 -17.80 -0.28
C LEU A 70 -1.14 -17.04 0.76
N PHE A 71 -0.53 -16.00 1.32
CA PHE A 71 -1.13 -15.11 2.30
C PHE A 71 -1.03 -13.67 1.85
N ALA A 72 -2.02 -12.85 2.19
CA ALA A 72 -1.97 -11.41 2.09
C ALA A 72 -2.63 -10.77 3.31
N LEU A 73 -2.11 -9.62 3.74
CA LEU A 73 -2.63 -8.90 4.90
C LEU A 73 -2.34 -7.39 4.75
N GLY A 74 -3.02 -6.57 5.53
CA GLY A 74 -2.90 -5.13 5.45
C GLY A 74 -3.39 -4.57 4.11
N GLU A 75 -2.80 -3.50 3.65
CA GLU A 75 -3.22 -2.81 2.42
C GLU A 75 -3.16 -3.69 1.15
N ALA A 76 -2.29 -4.69 1.11
CA ALA A 76 -2.22 -5.62 -0.01
C ALA A 76 -3.42 -6.59 -0.09
N ALA A 77 -4.17 -6.74 1.00
CA ALA A 77 -5.26 -7.68 1.13
C ALA A 77 -6.64 -7.00 1.07
N CYS A 78 -7.63 -7.79 0.71
CA CYS A 78 -9.04 -7.44 0.87
C CYS A 78 -9.75 -8.48 1.74
N VAL A 79 -9.76 -8.25 3.04
CA VAL A 79 -10.55 -9.03 4.00
C VAL A 79 -11.97 -8.48 4.16
N SER A 80 -12.35 -7.52 3.34
CA SER A 80 -13.69 -6.89 3.24
C SER A 80 -14.14 -6.07 4.46
N VAL A 81 -13.21 -5.58 5.28
CA VAL A 81 -13.54 -4.79 6.48
C VAL A 81 -13.62 -3.28 6.25
N HIS A 82 -13.11 -2.78 5.12
CA HIS A 82 -13.02 -1.35 4.85
C HIS A 82 -14.10 -0.81 3.90
N GLY A 83 -14.79 -1.68 3.19
CA GLY A 83 -15.72 -1.27 2.15
C GLY A 83 -15.02 -0.43 1.05
N ALA A 84 -15.68 0.63 0.60
CA ALA A 84 -15.14 1.53 -0.42
C ALA A 84 -14.24 2.63 0.15
N ASN A 85 -14.24 2.84 1.47
CA ASN A 85 -13.45 3.87 2.12
C ASN A 85 -13.06 3.47 3.54
N ARG A 86 -11.77 3.33 3.79
CA ARG A 86 -11.21 2.98 5.09
C ARG A 86 -11.35 4.15 6.08
N LEU A 87 -11.82 3.88 7.29
CA LEU A 87 -11.82 4.87 8.38
C LEU A 87 -10.39 5.22 8.81
N GLY A 88 -10.20 6.45 9.23
CA GLY A 88 -8.92 6.94 9.74
C GLY A 88 -8.36 6.02 10.83
N SER A 89 -7.05 5.79 10.81
CA SER A 89 -6.27 4.91 11.71
C SER A 89 -6.54 3.41 11.59
N ASN A 90 -7.61 2.97 10.94
CA ASN A 90 -7.95 1.54 10.82
C ASN A 90 -6.95 0.74 9.98
N SER A 91 -6.11 1.38 9.18
CA SER A 91 -5.00 0.70 8.50
C SER A 91 -4.04 0.03 9.49
N LEU A 92 -3.67 0.74 10.57
CA LEU A 92 -2.77 0.20 11.59
C LEU A 92 -3.42 -0.97 12.37
N ILE A 93 -4.72 -0.86 12.66
CA ILE A 93 -5.46 -1.92 13.34
C ILE A 93 -5.54 -3.17 12.46
N ASP A 94 -5.82 -2.99 11.18
CA ASP A 94 -5.83 -4.05 10.16
C ASP A 94 -4.48 -4.82 10.16
N LEU A 95 -3.36 -4.09 10.03
CA LEU A 95 -2.03 -4.69 10.04
C LEU A 95 -1.77 -5.54 11.29
N VAL A 96 -2.16 -5.06 12.46
CA VAL A 96 -1.93 -5.75 13.73
C VAL A 96 -2.83 -6.97 13.86
N VAL A 97 -4.13 -6.82 13.61
CA VAL A 97 -5.12 -7.89 13.81
C VAL A 97 -4.90 -9.03 12.83
N PHE A 98 -4.87 -8.72 11.53
CA PHE A 98 -4.74 -9.77 10.50
C PHE A 98 -3.30 -10.27 10.38
N GLY A 99 -2.29 -9.44 10.67
CA GLY A 99 -0.90 -9.89 10.78
C GLY A 99 -0.72 -10.93 11.89
N ARG A 100 -1.35 -10.71 13.05
CA ARG A 100 -1.35 -11.68 14.14
C ARG A 100 -2.12 -12.96 13.76
N ALA A 101 -3.29 -12.82 13.15
CA ALA A 101 -4.10 -13.97 12.74
C ALA A 101 -3.36 -14.85 11.73
N ALA A 102 -2.75 -14.21 10.70
CA ALA A 102 -1.94 -14.92 9.71
C ALA A 102 -0.72 -15.60 10.32
N GLY A 103 -0.01 -14.93 11.24
CA GLY A 103 1.13 -15.52 11.93
C GLY A 103 0.76 -16.77 12.74
N LEU A 104 -0.35 -16.74 13.47
CA LEU A 104 -0.87 -17.90 14.19
C LEU A 104 -1.26 -19.03 13.24
N ARG A 105 -1.92 -18.69 12.13
CA ARG A 105 -2.32 -19.66 11.11
C ARG A 105 -1.12 -20.31 10.44
N CYS A 106 -0.09 -19.55 10.08
CA CYS A 106 1.16 -20.09 9.56
C CYS A 106 1.81 -21.06 10.56
N ALA A 107 1.85 -20.71 11.85
CA ALA A 107 2.40 -21.58 12.89
C ALA A 107 1.62 -22.90 13.00
N GLU A 108 0.29 -22.86 12.87
CA GLU A 108 -0.55 -24.07 12.84
C GLU A 108 -0.24 -24.94 11.63
N LEU A 109 -0.22 -24.35 10.43
CA LEU A 109 0.00 -25.08 9.18
C LEU A 109 1.40 -25.70 9.08
N LEU A 110 2.40 -25.03 9.67
CA LEU A 110 3.78 -25.50 9.64
C LEU A 110 4.13 -26.41 10.82
N LYS A 111 3.22 -26.56 11.79
CA LYS A 111 3.44 -27.43 12.94
C LYS A 111 3.64 -28.88 12.49
N GLY A 112 4.83 -29.41 12.75
CA GLY A 112 5.20 -30.77 12.35
C GLY A 112 5.47 -30.93 10.85
N SER A 113 5.58 -29.84 10.10
CA SER A 113 6.00 -29.90 8.69
C SER A 113 7.45 -30.38 8.59
N LYS A 114 7.73 -31.20 7.57
CA LYS A 114 9.08 -31.62 7.22
C LYS A 114 9.81 -30.47 6.51
N ALA A 115 11.10 -30.68 6.23
CA ALA A 115 11.88 -29.72 5.43
C ALA A 115 11.14 -29.28 4.15
N GLN A 116 11.32 -28.01 3.79
CA GLN A 116 10.78 -27.49 2.54
C GLN A 116 11.26 -28.33 1.36
N PRO A 117 10.40 -28.61 0.38
CA PRO A 117 10.83 -29.26 -0.84
C PRO A 117 11.81 -28.38 -1.61
N ASP A 118 12.74 -29.00 -2.30
CA ASP A 118 13.63 -28.25 -3.18
C ASP A 118 12.85 -27.55 -4.30
N PHE A 119 13.38 -26.41 -4.74
CA PHE A 119 12.82 -25.74 -5.90
C PHE A 119 12.96 -26.63 -7.14
N ALA A 120 11.95 -26.62 -7.99
CA ALA A 120 12.05 -27.27 -9.28
C ALA A 120 13.24 -26.66 -10.07
N LYS A 121 14.00 -27.52 -10.74
CA LYS A 121 15.13 -27.06 -11.56
C LYS A 121 14.66 -26.05 -12.61
N GLY A 122 15.29 -24.90 -12.64
CA GLY A 122 14.91 -23.81 -13.56
C GLY A 122 13.72 -22.97 -13.13
N ALA A 123 13.17 -23.14 -11.94
CA ALA A 123 11.99 -22.40 -11.47
C ALA A 123 12.15 -20.87 -11.49
N SER A 124 13.37 -20.37 -11.37
CA SER A 124 13.68 -18.94 -11.43
C SER A 124 14.10 -18.45 -12.82
N ASP A 125 14.38 -19.34 -13.76
CA ASP A 125 15.05 -18.98 -15.02
C ASP A 125 14.22 -17.99 -15.86
N GLU A 126 12.91 -18.20 -15.95
CA GLU A 126 12.01 -17.30 -16.66
C GLU A 126 11.95 -15.91 -15.99
N ALA A 127 11.87 -15.86 -14.67
CA ALA A 127 11.84 -14.61 -13.92
C ALA A 127 13.15 -13.84 -14.07
N VAL A 128 14.29 -14.51 -13.99
CA VAL A 128 15.63 -13.94 -14.22
C VAL A 128 15.77 -13.44 -15.65
N ALA A 129 15.40 -14.24 -16.65
CA ALA A 129 15.45 -13.83 -18.04
C ALA A 129 14.58 -12.61 -18.35
N ARG A 130 13.37 -12.54 -17.77
CA ARG A 130 12.49 -11.38 -17.87
C ARG A 130 13.13 -10.14 -17.24
N TRP A 131 13.75 -10.27 -16.09
CA TRP A 131 14.43 -9.18 -15.40
C TRP A 131 15.64 -8.69 -16.20
N ASP A 132 16.46 -9.59 -16.73
CA ASP A 132 17.61 -9.25 -17.54
C ASP A 132 17.23 -8.56 -18.85
N LYS A 133 16.09 -8.92 -19.44
CA LYS A 133 15.55 -8.22 -20.61
C LYS A 133 15.29 -6.74 -20.31
N PHE A 134 14.71 -6.40 -19.16
CA PHE A 134 14.50 -4.99 -18.79
C PHE A 134 15.81 -4.30 -18.40
N ARG A 135 16.66 -4.97 -17.64
CA ARG A 135 17.93 -4.44 -17.17
C ARG A 135 18.89 -4.09 -18.32
N ASN A 136 18.87 -4.88 -19.38
CA ASN A 136 19.76 -4.72 -20.54
C ASN A 136 19.05 -4.07 -21.74
N ALA A 137 17.82 -3.57 -21.58
CA ALA A 137 17.08 -2.94 -22.65
C ALA A 137 17.75 -1.64 -23.12
N GLN A 138 17.86 -1.49 -24.44
CA GLN A 138 18.37 -0.29 -25.11
C GLN A 138 17.18 0.53 -25.64
N GLY A 139 16.53 1.26 -24.76
CA GLY A 139 15.40 2.12 -25.14
C GLY A 139 15.86 3.50 -25.61
N SER A 140 15.05 4.14 -26.45
CA SER A 140 15.30 5.50 -26.93
C SER A 140 14.92 6.60 -25.93
N THR A 141 14.08 6.26 -24.92
CA THR A 141 13.58 7.22 -23.93
C THR A 141 14.23 6.98 -22.57
N PRO A 142 14.92 7.94 -21.98
CA PRO A 142 15.49 7.82 -20.64
C PRO A 142 14.42 7.50 -19.59
N THR A 143 14.75 6.63 -18.63
CA THR A 143 13.84 6.22 -17.55
C THR A 143 13.31 7.42 -16.74
N ALA A 144 14.12 8.44 -16.52
CA ALA A 144 13.71 9.67 -15.83
C ALA A 144 12.57 10.39 -16.57
N VAL A 145 12.61 10.43 -17.90
CA VAL A 145 11.56 11.04 -18.73
C VAL A 145 10.27 10.23 -18.66
N LEU A 146 10.37 8.89 -18.69
CA LEU A 146 9.20 8.01 -18.54
C LEU A 146 8.55 8.18 -17.16
N ARG A 147 9.37 8.24 -16.12
CA ARG A 147 8.89 8.47 -14.74
C ARG A 147 8.18 9.81 -14.61
N ASP A 148 8.77 10.90 -15.11
CA ASP A 148 8.15 12.23 -15.06
C ASP A 148 6.80 12.25 -15.79
N LYS A 149 6.74 11.67 -16.99
CA LYS A 149 5.47 11.55 -17.75
C LYS A 149 4.41 10.75 -16.96
N MET A 150 4.79 9.62 -16.38
CA MET A 150 3.88 8.84 -15.55
C MET A 150 3.40 9.62 -14.32
N GLN A 151 4.31 10.29 -13.63
CA GLN A 151 3.98 11.08 -12.43
C GLN A 151 3.06 12.25 -12.74
N ARG A 152 3.15 12.86 -13.93
CA ARG A 152 2.22 13.91 -14.38
C ARG A 152 0.86 13.36 -14.80
N ALA A 153 0.84 12.25 -15.53
CA ALA A 153 -0.40 11.62 -15.97
C ALA A 153 -1.25 11.11 -14.79
N MET A 154 -0.61 10.56 -13.75
CA MET A 154 -1.34 10.00 -12.61
C MET A 154 -2.23 11.01 -11.88
N PRO A 155 -1.79 12.22 -11.47
CA PRO A 155 -2.67 13.22 -10.87
C PRO A 155 -3.73 13.76 -11.83
N GLU A 156 -3.38 13.91 -13.12
CA GLU A 156 -4.27 14.50 -14.12
C GLU A 156 -5.37 13.56 -14.58
N ASP A 157 -5.04 12.27 -14.76
CA ASP A 157 -5.92 11.31 -15.41
C ASP A 157 -6.45 10.22 -14.45
N ALA A 158 -5.76 9.92 -13.36
CA ALA A 158 -6.13 8.85 -12.44
C ALA A 158 -6.52 9.32 -11.04
N ALA A 159 -5.98 10.45 -10.55
CA ALA A 159 -6.38 10.99 -9.26
C ALA A 159 -7.70 11.76 -9.36
N ARG A 160 -8.65 11.43 -8.48
CA ARG A 160 -9.94 12.12 -8.41
C ARG A 160 -9.76 13.45 -7.68
N LEU A 161 -9.48 14.52 -8.44
CA LEU A 161 -9.45 15.87 -7.91
C LEU A 161 -10.84 16.52 -8.06
N PRO A 162 -11.34 17.23 -7.03
CA PRO A 162 -12.70 17.79 -7.01
C PRO A 162 -13.05 18.69 -8.19
N ASN A 163 -12.07 19.26 -8.86
CA ASN A 163 -12.24 20.22 -9.97
C ASN A 163 -11.66 19.72 -11.30
N ASN A 164 -11.41 18.42 -11.45
CA ASN A 164 -10.93 17.90 -12.73
C ASN A 164 -12.12 17.73 -13.68
N PRO A 165 -12.23 18.50 -14.78
CA PRO A 165 -13.37 18.45 -15.70
C PRO A 165 -13.49 17.11 -16.46
N ARG A 166 -12.51 16.24 -16.37
CA ARG A 166 -12.53 14.90 -16.98
C ARG A 166 -13.27 13.85 -16.16
N TRP A 167 -13.68 14.20 -14.92
CA TRP A 167 -14.43 13.31 -14.04
C TRP A 167 -15.78 13.94 -13.68
N PRO A 168 -16.90 13.23 -13.96
CA PRO A 168 -18.23 13.71 -13.60
C PRO A 168 -18.45 13.75 -12.08
#